data_8b42a5209c0bf9a0ba6e35690c9058ee
#
_entry.id   8b42a5209c0bf9a0ba6e35690c9058ee
#
_cell.length_a   1.000
_cell.length_b   1.000
_cell.length_c   1.000
_cell.angle_alpha   90.00
_cell.angle_beta   90.00
_cell.angle_gamma   90.00
#
_symmetry.space_group_name_H-M   'P 1'
#
loop_
_entity.id
_entity.type
_entity.pdbx_description
1 polymer ?
#
loop_
_entity_poly.entity_id
_entity_poly.type
_entity_poly.pdbx_seq_one_letter_code
_entity_poly.pdbx_strand_id
1 'polypeptide(L)'
;MRGGANGARIRLAPQKDWEANKPEQLARVLSVYEGISSESGASVADVIVLAGNVGIEKASGLTMDFTPGRGDSSQEQTDVESFEVLEPVADGFRNFQKASSTMPAEEMMLDKAQLLGLTAPEMTVLLGGMRSLGISNDDHGIFTDDSEKLTNDYFSTLLDMSVQWKPNGSSKSFEGMDRVSGEKIRTASRV
;
A
#
# COMPACT_ATOMS: atom_id res chain seq x y z
N MET A 1 5.32 6.58 6.40
CA MET A 1 6.72 6.85 6.06
C MET A 1 6.92 8.34 5.86
N ARG A 2 8.05 8.84 6.26
CA ARG A 2 8.44 10.25 6.06
C ARG A 2 9.46 10.28 4.94
N GLY A 3 9.11 10.83 3.80
CA GLY A 3 9.97 10.91 2.63
C GLY A 3 9.19 10.74 1.34
N GLY A 4 9.86 10.95 0.22
CA GLY A 4 9.31 10.87 -1.12
C GLY A 4 10.17 10.01 -2.05
N ALA A 5 9.83 9.99 -3.32
CA ALA A 5 10.53 9.19 -4.32
C ALA A 5 11.91 9.75 -4.73
N ASN A 6 12.24 11.00 -4.35
CA ASN A 6 13.52 11.61 -4.71
C ASN A 6 14.68 10.77 -4.17
N GLY A 7 15.65 10.48 -5.04
CA GLY A 7 16.77 9.57 -4.79
C GLY A 7 16.49 8.12 -5.16
N ALA A 8 15.23 7.73 -5.38
CA ALA A 8 14.83 6.35 -5.70
C ALA A 8 15.47 5.31 -4.77
N ARG A 9 15.64 5.63 -3.46
CA ARG A 9 16.37 4.78 -2.51
C ARG A 9 15.72 3.44 -2.22
N ILE A 10 14.48 3.25 -2.63
CA ILE A 10 13.81 1.95 -2.53
C ILE A 10 14.54 0.84 -3.31
N ARG A 11 15.36 1.18 -4.31
CA ARG A 11 16.21 0.26 -5.06
C ARG A 11 17.57 -0.04 -4.40
N LEU A 12 17.89 0.68 -3.30
CA LEU A 12 19.16 0.61 -2.59
C LEU A 12 18.99 -0.06 -1.22
N ALA A 13 20.09 -0.62 -0.68
CA ALA A 13 20.09 -1.08 0.69
C ALA A 13 19.95 0.12 1.68
N PRO A 14 19.23 -0.04 2.82
CA PRO A 14 18.57 -1.28 3.25
C PRO A 14 17.15 -1.44 2.72
N GLN A 15 16.55 -0.42 2.09
CA GLN A 15 15.12 -0.36 1.77
C GLN A 15 14.66 -1.45 0.80
N LYS A 16 15.50 -1.83 -0.17
CA LYS A 16 15.17 -2.87 -1.15
C LYS A 16 14.91 -4.24 -0.50
N ASP A 17 15.53 -4.48 0.66
CA ASP A 17 15.53 -5.77 1.34
C ASP A 17 14.49 -5.83 2.49
N TRP A 18 13.78 -4.73 2.77
CA TRP A 18 12.76 -4.69 3.81
C TRP A 18 11.57 -5.59 3.46
N GLU A 19 11.18 -6.44 4.40
CA GLU A 19 10.04 -7.36 4.24
C GLU A 19 8.77 -6.65 3.76
N ALA A 20 8.48 -5.47 4.34
CA ALA A 20 7.34 -4.63 3.95
C ALA A 20 7.32 -4.24 2.47
N ASN A 21 8.46 -4.26 1.79
CA ASN A 21 8.58 -3.90 0.38
C ASN A 21 8.44 -5.09 -0.57
N LYS A 22 8.27 -6.32 -0.05
CA LYS A 22 8.18 -7.54 -0.86
C LYS A 22 9.34 -7.63 -1.87
N PRO A 23 10.58 -7.91 -1.42
CA PRO A 23 11.82 -7.75 -2.20
C PRO A 23 11.78 -8.38 -3.60
N GLU A 24 11.23 -9.57 -3.74
CA GLU A 24 11.13 -10.25 -5.04
C GLU A 24 10.20 -9.52 -6.02
N GLN A 25 9.05 -9.04 -5.54
CA GLN A 25 8.12 -8.27 -6.34
C GLN A 25 8.72 -6.91 -6.71
N LEU A 26 9.34 -6.25 -5.73
CA LEU A 26 10.02 -4.98 -5.92
C LEU A 26 11.13 -5.08 -6.98
N ALA A 27 11.96 -6.12 -6.93
CA ALA A 27 13.03 -6.32 -7.91
C ALA A 27 12.50 -6.45 -9.34
N ARG A 28 11.39 -7.19 -9.54
CA ARG A 28 10.75 -7.28 -10.87
C ARG A 28 10.27 -5.94 -11.39
N VAL A 29 9.61 -5.16 -10.54
CA VAL A 29 9.08 -3.84 -10.92
C VAL A 29 10.22 -2.86 -11.22
N LEU A 30 11.25 -2.84 -10.36
CA LEU A 30 12.40 -1.98 -10.53
C LEU A 30 13.17 -2.28 -11.82
N SER A 31 13.31 -3.54 -12.20
CA SER A 31 13.96 -3.92 -13.47
C SER A 31 13.26 -3.29 -14.68
N VAL A 32 11.93 -3.21 -14.67
CA VAL A 32 11.16 -2.53 -15.73
C VAL A 32 11.38 -1.02 -15.69
N TYR A 33 11.35 -0.42 -14.50
CA TYR A 33 11.52 1.03 -14.36
C TYR A 33 12.93 1.51 -14.71
N GLU A 34 13.95 0.73 -14.37
CA GLU A 34 15.34 1.00 -14.77
C GLU A 34 15.52 0.88 -16.29
N GLY A 35 14.84 -0.07 -16.93
CA GLY A 35 14.78 -0.14 -18.40
C GLY A 35 14.20 1.12 -19.02
N ILE A 36 13.03 1.57 -18.55
CA ILE A 36 12.39 2.80 -19.02
C ILE A 36 13.30 4.03 -18.78
N SER A 37 13.92 4.11 -17.60
CA SER A 37 14.86 5.18 -17.26
C SER A 37 16.04 5.21 -18.23
N SER A 38 16.62 4.06 -18.53
CA SER A 38 17.75 3.94 -19.47
C SER A 38 17.39 4.37 -20.89
N GLU A 39 16.19 4.02 -21.35
CA GLU A 39 15.71 4.36 -22.70
C GLU A 39 15.31 5.83 -22.84
N SER A 40 14.68 6.40 -21.81
CA SER A 40 14.13 7.76 -21.85
C SER A 40 15.10 8.84 -21.38
N GLY A 41 16.13 8.47 -20.61
CA GLY A 41 17.01 9.41 -19.90
C GLY A 41 16.38 10.07 -18.67
N ALA A 42 15.16 9.67 -18.28
CA ALA A 42 14.52 10.13 -17.04
C ALA A 42 15.14 9.42 -15.82
N SER A 43 15.10 10.06 -14.63
CA SER A 43 15.53 9.40 -13.41
C SER A 43 14.57 8.25 -13.05
N VAL A 44 15.07 7.21 -12.39
CA VAL A 44 14.22 6.13 -11.84
C VAL A 44 13.22 6.72 -10.84
N ALA A 45 13.60 7.74 -10.09
CA ALA A 45 12.70 8.45 -9.18
C ALA A 45 11.49 9.07 -9.88
N ASP A 46 11.69 9.70 -11.04
CA ASP A 46 10.58 10.23 -11.83
C ASP A 46 9.75 9.13 -12.48
N VAL A 47 10.38 8.06 -12.96
CA VAL A 47 9.66 6.89 -13.50
C VAL A 47 8.77 6.26 -12.45
N ILE A 48 9.22 6.10 -11.21
CA ILE A 48 8.41 5.56 -10.10
C ILE A 48 7.13 6.40 -9.88
N VAL A 49 7.27 7.72 -9.83
CA VAL A 49 6.12 8.61 -9.59
C VAL A 49 5.18 8.61 -10.78
N LEU A 50 5.72 8.70 -11.99
CA LEU A 50 4.91 8.69 -13.22
C LEU A 50 4.14 7.36 -13.36
N ALA A 51 4.78 6.24 -13.08
CA ALA A 51 4.13 4.93 -13.14
C ALA A 51 2.97 4.82 -12.12
N GLY A 52 3.15 5.39 -10.92
CA GLY A 52 2.06 5.50 -9.94
C GLY A 52 0.88 6.33 -10.46
N ASN A 53 1.16 7.48 -11.05
CA ASN A 53 0.13 8.33 -11.66
C ASN A 53 -0.61 7.60 -12.78
N VAL A 54 0.11 6.98 -13.71
CA VAL A 54 -0.48 6.21 -14.82
C VAL A 54 -1.39 5.07 -14.31
N GLY A 55 -0.96 4.38 -13.24
CA GLY A 55 -1.79 3.35 -12.61
C GLY A 55 -3.11 3.91 -12.07
N ILE A 56 -3.05 5.06 -11.37
CA ILE A 56 -4.25 5.72 -10.85
C ILE A 56 -5.12 6.28 -11.98
N GLU A 57 -4.53 6.89 -13.00
CA GLU A 57 -5.25 7.38 -14.17
C GLU A 57 -6.01 6.26 -14.88
N LYS A 58 -5.35 5.13 -15.10
CA LYS A 58 -5.97 3.95 -15.72
C LYS A 58 -7.15 3.42 -14.88
N ALA A 59 -6.99 3.40 -13.57
CA ALA A 59 -8.00 2.85 -12.66
C ALA A 59 -9.20 3.80 -12.43
N SER A 60 -8.96 5.12 -12.43
CA SER A 60 -9.97 6.13 -12.10
C SER A 60 -10.59 6.84 -13.31
N GLY A 61 -9.89 6.85 -14.45
CA GLY A 61 -10.25 7.67 -15.60
C GLY A 61 -9.95 9.17 -15.42
N LEU A 62 -9.28 9.56 -14.33
CA LEU A 62 -8.90 10.95 -14.06
C LEU A 62 -7.46 11.21 -14.54
N THR A 63 -7.15 12.46 -14.82
CA THR A 63 -5.78 12.88 -15.14
C THR A 63 -5.07 13.33 -13.86
N MET A 64 -3.82 12.89 -13.69
CA MET A 64 -2.98 13.21 -12.54
C MET A 64 -1.86 14.18 -12.94
N ASP A 65 -1.67 15.23 -12.17
CA ASP A 65 -0.56 16.15 -12.37
C ASP A 65 0.79 15.47 -12.09
N PHE A 66 1.75 15.72 -12.97
CA PHE A 66 3.10 15.22 -12.83
C PHE A 66 4.12 16.35 -12.96
N THR A 67 4.99 16.47 -11.97
CA THR A 67 6.12 17.40 -12.00
C THR A 67 7.42 16.58 -12.01
N PRO A 68 8.22 16.62 -13.07
CA PRO A 68 9.51 15.93 -13.15
C PRO A 68 10.59 16.70 -12.38
N GLY A 69 11.81 16.12 -12.34
CA GLY A 69 13.00 16.78 -11.81
C GLY A 69 13.57 16.13 -10.55
N ARG A 70 13.13 14.90 -10.23
CA ARG A 70 13.76 14.12 -9.17
C ARG A 70 15.06 13.53 -9.68
N GLY A 71 16.06 13.40 -8.79
CA GLY A 71 17.32 12.73 -9.08
C GLY A 71 17.38 11.34 -8.42
N ASP A 72 18.31 10.53 -8.89
CA ASP A 72 18.63 9.24 -8.33
C ASP A 72 19.85 9.34 -7.40
N SER A 73 19.80 8.65 -6.26
CA SER A 73 20.94 8.51 -5.36
C SER A 73 21.72 7.24 -5.67
N SER A 74 23.00 7.24 -5.33
CA SER A 74 23.80 6.02 -5.32
C SER A 74 23.82 5.36 -3.95
N GLN A 75 24.34 4.15 -3.85
CA GLN A 75 24.50 3.46 -2.57
C GLN A 75 25.45 4.22 -1.63
N GLU A 76 26.50 4.81 -2.16
CA GLU A 76 27.48 5.61 -1.39
C GLU A 76 26.87 6.88 -0.81
N GLN A 77 25.79 7.40 -1.43
CA GLN A 77 25.02 8.56 -0.96
C GLN A 77 23.91 8.16 0.01
N THR A 78 23.84 6.88 0.39
CA THR A 78 22.79 6.37 1.26
C THR A 78 23.41 5.89 2.56
N ASP A 79 23.13 6.60 3.64
CA ASP A 79 23.54 6.24 4.99
C ASP A 79 22.67 5.06 5.48
N VAL A 80 23.20 3.84 5.36
CA VAL A 80 22.49 2.60 5.66
C VAL A 80 22.06 2.55 7.12
N GLU A 81 22.93 2.93 8.07
CA GLU A 81 22.62 2.88 9.50
C GLU A 81 21.48 3.83 9.88
N SER A 82 21.49 5.04 9.31
CA SER A 82 20.40 6.00 9.52
C SER A 82 19.08 5.56 8.88
N PHE A 83 19.13 4.78 7.79
CA PHE A 83 17.93 4.28 7.13
C PHE A 83 17.35 3.03 7.80
N GLU A 84 18.14 2.20 8.47
CA GLU A 84 17.66 0.98 9.13
C GLU A 84 16.56 1.27 10.17
N VAL A 85 16.70 2.35 10.93
CA VAL A 85 15.70 2.75 11.93
C VAL A 85 14.35 3.17 11.34
N LEU A 86 14.29 3.39 10.04
CA LEU A 86 13.06 3.74 9.30
C LEU A 86 12.32 2.50 8.77
N GLU A 87 12.84 1.29 8.99
CA GLU A 87 12.16 0.07 8.56
C GLU A 87 10.75 -0.01 9.16
N PRO A 88 9.71 -0.18 8.33
CA PRO A 88 8.35 -0.24 8.84
C PRO A 88 8.14 -1.46 9.75
N VAL A 89 7.70 -1.23 10.97
CA VAL A 89 7.21 -2.29 11.87
C VAL A 89 5.79 -2.69 11.46
N ALA A 90 5.05 -1.75 10.90
CA ALA A 90 3.75 -1.98 10.32
C ALA A 90 3.44 -0.94 9.24
N ASP A 91 2.57 -1.32 8.31
CA ASP A 91 2.01 -0.46 7.29
C ASP A 91 0.53 -0.81 7.09
N GLY A 92 -0.35 -0.01 7.67
CA GLY A 92 -1.79 -0.21 7.59
C GLY A 92 -2.33 -0.14 6.16
N PHE A 93 -1.72 0.68 5.29
CA PHE A 93 -2.12 0.73 3.89
C PHE A 93 -1.99 -0.62 3.19
N ARG A 94 -0.90 -1.35 3.46
CA ARG A 94 -0.62 -2.65 2.85
C ARG A 94 -1.04 -3.82 3.73
N ASN A 95 -1.70 -3.56 4.85
CA ASN A 95 -2.05 -4.57 5.84
C ASN A 95 -0.84 -5.40 6.32
N PHE A 96 0.31 -4.74 6.44
CA PHE A 96 1.56 -5.34 6.89
C PHE A 96 1.80 -5.04 8.37
N GLN A 97 2.15 -6.06 9.14
CA GLN A 97 2.53 -5.92 10.54
C GLN A 97 3.51 -7.01 10.93
N LYS A 98 4.72 -6.60 11.37
CA LYS A 98 5.69 -7.54 11.96
C LYS A 98 5.11 -8.21 13.21
N ALA A 99 5.51 -9.47 13.45
CA ALA A 99 5.06 -10.23 14.63
C ALA A 99 5.43 -9.56 15.95
N SER A 100 6.47 -8.75 15.97
CA SER A 100 6.93 -7.98 17.14
C SER A 100 6.07 -6.74 17.45
N SER A 101 5.21 -6.33 16.53
CA SER A 101 4.37 -5.15 16.74
C SER A 101 3.21 -5.48 17.67
N THR A 102 3.06 -4.69 18.71
CA THR A 102 1.97 -4.78 19.70
C THR A 102 0.93 -3.68 19.52
N MET A 103 1.22 -2.68 18.68
CA MET A 103 0.32 -1.55 18.46
C MET A 103 -0.85 -1.98 17.57
N PRO A 104 -2.09 -1.64 17.93
CA PRO A 104 -3.25 -1.87 17.09
C PRO A 104 -3.12 -1.16 15.73
N ALA A 105 -3.57 -1.81 14.68
CA ALA A 105 -3.44 -1.29 13.32
C ALA A 105 -4.20 0.02 13.13
N GLU A 106 -5.36 0.16 13.77
CA GLU A 106 -6.18 1.38 13.76
C GLU A 106 -5.46 2.59 14.39
N GLU A 107 -4.66 2.40 15.43
CA GLU A 107 -3.88 3.48 16.03
C GLU A 107 -2.76 3.94 15.09
N MET A 108 -2.12 2.99 14.39
CA MET A 108 -1.12 3.31 13.38
C MET A 108 -1.70 4.06 12.19
N MET A 109 -2.97 3.78 11.84
CA MET A 109 -3.67 4.52 10.79
C MET A 109 -3.98 5.97 11.19
N LEU A 110 -4.27 6.22 12.47
CA LEU A 110 -4.44 7.59 12.97
C LEU A 110 -3.14 8.41 12.87
N ASP A 111 -2.00 7.84 13.27
CA ASP A 111 -0.68 8.49 13.09
C ASP A 111 -0.40 8.76 11.61
N LYS A 112 -0.72 7.81 10.74
CA LYS A 112 -0.55 7.95 9.30
C LYS A 112 -1.45 9.04 8.71
N ALA A 113 -2.72 9.10 9.13
CA ALA A 113 -3.64 10.15 8.71
C ALA A 113 -3.11 11.53 9.10
N GLN A 114 -2.65 11.69 10.32
CA GLN A 114 -2.05 12.94 10.80
C GLN A 114 -0.80 13.32 9.99
N LEU A 115 0.07 12.35 9.70
CA LEU A 115 1.28 12.57 8.89
C LEU A 115 0.95 13.05 7.47
N LEU A 116 -0.15 12.57 6.88
CA LEU A 116 -0.61 12.93 5.54
C LEU A 116 -1.51 14.17 5.54
N GLY A 117 -1.89 14.70 6.71
CA GLY A 117 -2.82 15.81 6.83
C GLY A 117 -4.26 15.44 6.47
N LEU A 118 -4.62 14.16 6.62
CA LEU A 118 -5.95 13.65 6.31
C LEU A 118 -6.84 13.59 7.55
N THR A 119 -8.11 13.88 7.35
CA THR A 119 -9.16 13.58 8.33
C THR A 119 -9.44 12.07 8.36
N ALA A 120 -10.10 11.59 9.40
CA ALA A 120 -10.45 10.18 9.51
C ALA A 120 -11.33 9.67 8.34
N PRO A 121 -12.35 10.41 7.86
CA PRO A 121 -13.09 10.04 6.66
C PRO A 121 -12.22 9.95 5.40
N GLU A 122 -11.34 10.93 5.17
CA GLU A 122 -10.43 10.91 4.01
C GLU A 122 -9.47 9.73 4.07
N MET A 123 -8.94 9.40 5.24
CA MET A 123 -8.10 8.22 5.44
C MET A 123 -8.87 6.92 5.16
N THR A 124 -10.13 6.84 5.58
CA THR A 124 -11.00 5.70 5.31
C THR A 124 -11.23 5.54 3.81
N VAL A 125 -11.51 6.62 3.10
CA VAL A 125 -11.68 6.60 1.63
C VAL A 125 -10.40 6.19 0.93
N LEU A 126 -9.25 6.72 1.34
CA LEU A 126 -7.95 6.34 0.79
C LEU A 126 -7.69 4.84 0.96
N LEU A 127 -7.91 4.31 2.16
CA LEU A 127 -7.75 2.88 2.44
C LEU A 127 -8.67 2.02 1.56
N GLY A 128 -9.96 2.38 1.48
CA GLY A 128 -10.93 1.67 0.64
C GLY A 128 -10.53 1.68 -0.84
N GLY A 129 -10.03 2.81 -1.34
CA GLY A 129 -9.49 2.90 -2.70
C GLY A 129 -8.29 1.98 -2.92
N MET A 130 -7.36 1.94 -1.97
CA MET A 130 -6.21 1.02 -2.05
C MET A 130 -6.65 -0.45 -2.06
N ARG A 131 -7.64 -0.83 -1.25
CA ARG A 131 -8.20 -2.20 -1.26
C ARG A 131 -8.89 -2.53 -2.59
N SER A 132 -9.59 -1.55 -3.19
CA SER A 132 -10.20 -1.71 -4.53
C SER A 132 -9.15 -1.92 -5.62
N LEU A 133 -7.94 -1.39 -5.43
CA LEU A 133 -6.79 -1.62 -6.33
C LEU A 133 -5.95 -2.86 -5.97
N GLY A 134 -6.46 -3.73 -5.12
CA GLY A 134 -5.77 -4.97 -4.74
C GLY A 134 -4.56 -4.77 -3.82
N ILE A 135 -4.40 -3.58 -3.22
CA ILE A 135 -3.25 -3.30 -2.35
C ILE A 135 -3.54 -3.83 -0.94
N SER A 136 -3.04 -5.03 -0.68
CA SER A 136 -3.02 -5.67 0.64
C SER A 136 -1.86 -6.65 0.70
N ASN A 137 -1.37 -6.98 1.89
CA ASN A 137 -0.27 -7.93 2.05
C ASN A 137 -0.77 -9.39 1.96
N ASP A 138 -1.93 -9.67 2.52
CA ASP A 138 -2.49 -11.02 2.69
C ASP A 138 -3.84 -11.19 1.98
N ASP A 139 -4.12 -10.37 0.98
CA ASP A 139 -5.39 -10.30 0.23
C ASP A 139 -6.63 -10.03 1.10
N HIS A 140 -6.42 -9.72 2.39
CA HIS A 140 -7.50 -9.36 3.29
C HIS A 140 -8.10 -8.01 2.94
N GLY A 141 -9.43 -7.94 2.87
CA GLY A 141 -10.14 -6.72 2.52
C GLY A 141 -10.16 -6.41 1.02
N ILE A 142 -9.65 -7.30 0.18
CA ILE A 142 -9.84 -7.23 -1.26
C ILE A 142 -11.21 -7.80 -1.59
N PHE A 143 -12.15 -6.93 -1.95
CA PHE A 143 -13.55 -7.30 -2.18
C PHE A 143 -14.02 -7.06 -3.62
N THR A 144 -13.10 -6.72 -4.50
CA THR A 144 -13.35 -6.52 -5.93
C THR A 144 -12.90 -7.70 -6.74
N ASP A 145 -13.59 -7.98 -7.83
CA ASP A 145 -13.18 -8.95 -8.85
C ASP A 145 -12.33 -8.29 -9.96
N ASP A 146 -12.22 -6.94 -9.94
CA ASP A 146 -11.47 -6.14 -10.92
C ASP A 146 -10.60 -5.09 -10.20
N SER A 147 -9.40 -5.47 -9.83
CA SER A 147 -8.43 -4.59 -9.15
C SER A 147 -7.76 -3.55 -10.08
N GLU A 148 -8.12 -3.53 -11.36
CA GLU A 148 -7.66 -2.50 -12.29
C GLU A 148 -8.56 -1.25 -12.28
N LYS A 149 -9.68 -1.28 -11.54
CA LYS A 149 -10.64 -0.17 -11.44
C LYS A 149 -10.82 0.31 -10.01
N LEU A 150 -10.87 1.63 -9.88
CA LEU A 150 -11.21 2.27 -8.61
C LEU A 150 -12.74 2.29 -8.45
N THR A 151 -13.25 1.43 -7.57
CA THR A 151 -14.68 1.23 -7.32
C THR A 151 -15.03 1.44 -5.84
N ASN A 152 -16.35 1.42 -5.54
CA ASN A 152 -16.88 1.44 -4.19
C ASN A 152 -17.08 0.02 -3.60
N ASP A 153 -16.58 -1.03 -4.24
CA ASP A 153 -16.83 -2.43 -3.85
C ASP A 153 -16.40 -2.72 -2.41
N TYR A 154 -15.29 -2.13 -1.98
CA TYR A 154 -14.82 -2.25 -0.59
C TYR A 154 -15.91 -1.84 0.40
N PHE A 155 -16.47 -0.65 0.25
CA PHE A 155 -17.49 -0.13 1.17
C PHE A 155 -18.83 -0.84 1.02
N SER A 156 -19.23 -1.13 -0.21
CA SER A 156 -20.48 -1.87 -0.48
C SER A 156 -20.45 -3.25 0.19
N THR A 157 -19.33 -3.95 0.09
CA THR A 157 -19.15 -5.27 0.71
C THR A 157 -19.03 -5.18 2.24
N LEU A 158 -18.28 -4.20 2.75
CA LEU A 158 -18.11 -4.03 4.20
C LEU A 158 -19.42 -3.71 4.91
N LEU A 159 -20.29 -2.95 4.26
CA LEU A 159 -21.59 -2.51 4.77
C LEU A 159 -22.75 -3.45 4.41
N ASP A 160 -22.48 -4.55 3.72
CA ASP A 160 -23.51 -5.53 3.34
C ASP A 160 -24.13 -6.18 4.59
N MET A 161 -25.39 -5.91 4.83
CA MET A 161 -26.14 -6.39 5.99
C MET A 161 -26.42 -7.91 5.95
N SER A 162 -26.21 -8.57 4.82
CA SER A 162 -26.27 -10.04 4.72
C SER A 162 -25.05 -10.70 5.36
N VAL A 163 -23.96 -9.95 5.58
CA VAL A 163 -22.71 -10.42 6.17
C VAL A 163 -22.62 -10.04 7.66
N GLN A 164 -22.19 -10.99 8.47
CA GLN A 164 -21.82 -10.77 9.87
C GLN A 164 -20.30 -10.89 10.00
N TRP A 165 -19.65 -9.82 10.36
CA TRP A 165 -18.21 -9.82 10.64
C TRP A 165 -17.93 -10.33 12.04
N LYS A 166 -17.07 -11.34 12.16
CA LYS A 166 -16.61 -11.92 13.43
C LYS A 166 -15.09 -11.85 13.49
N PRO A 167 -14.49 -11.46 14.64
CA PRO A 167 -13.05 -11.55 14.80
C PRO A 167 -12.62 -13.02 14.68
N ASN A 168 -11.60 -13.28 13.87
CA ASN A 168 -10.95 -14.57 13.94
C ASN A 168 -10.00 -14.57 15.16
N GLY A 169 -9.68 -15.73 15.72
CA GLY A 169 -8.97 -15.86 16.99
C GLY A 169 -7.61 -15.15 17.08
N SER A 170 -7.09 -14.57 15.97
CA SER A 170 -5.82 -13.85 15.93
C SER A 170 -5.92 -12.36 16.22
N SER A 171 -7.11 -11.79 16.41
CA SER A 171 -7.38 -10.35 16.55
C SER A 171 -6.89 -9.45 15.39
N LYS A 172 -6.27 -10.01 14.36
CA LYS A 172 -5.71 -9.25 13.22
C LYS A 172 -6.61 -9.26 11.98
N SER A 173 -7.60 -10.14 11.95
CA SER A 173 -8.53 -10.26 10.83
C SER A 173 -9.94 -10.60 11.29
N PHE A 174 -10.90 -10.34 10.40
CA PHE A 174 -12.31 -10.65 10.61
C PHE A 174 -12.77 -11.60 9.52
N GLU A 175 -13.66 -12.51 9.89
CA GLU A 175 -14.35 -13.40 8.97
C GLU A 175 -15.76 -12.88 8.71
N GLY A 176 -16.07 -12.65 7.45
CA GLY A 176 -17.43 -12.35 6.99
C GLY A 176 -18.20 -13.65 6.83
N MET A 177 -19.23 -13.80 7.66
CA MET A 177 -20.12 -14.96 7.68
C MET A 177 -21.45 -14.59 7.05
N ASP A 178 -21.96 -15.41 6.15
CA ASP A 178 -23.34 -15.27 5.67
C ASP A 178 -24.30 -15.45 6.85
N ARG A 179 -25.24 -14.52 7.02
CA ARG A 179 -26.16 -14.51 8.16
C ARG A 179 -27.17 -15.65 8.14
N VAL A 180 -27.47 -16.20 6.98
CA VAL A 180 -28.48 -17.23 6.78
C VAL A 180 -27.83 -18.61 6.87
N SER A 181 -26.79 -18.86 6.06
CA SER A 181 -26.13 -20.17 6.03
C SER A 181 -25.09 -20.36 7.15
N GLY A 182 -24.54 -19.27 7.69
CA GLY A 182 -23.44 -19.32 8.64
C GLY A 182 -22.10 -19.68 8.00
N GLU A 183 -22.00 -19.71 6.70
CA GLU A 183 -20.77 -20.03 5.98
C GLU A 183 -19.85 -18.84 5.91
N LYS A 184 -18.52 -19.09 5.97
CA LYS A 184 -17.51 -18.08 5.75
C LYS A 184 -17.41 -17.75 4.26
N ILE A 185 -17.63 -16.49 3.93
CA ILE A 185 -17.62 -16.01 2.53
C ILE A 185 -16.49 -15.03 2.22
N ARG A 186 -15.96 -14.33 3.24
CA ARG A 186 -14.96 -13.28 3.04
C ARG A 186 -14.01 -13.17 4.22
N THR A 187 -12.90 -12.46 4.03
CA THR A 187 -11.96 -12.11 5.10
C THR A 187 -11.58 -10.64 4.96
N ALA A 188 -11.62 -9.91 6.07
CA ALA A 188 -11.16 -8.52 6.14
C ALA A 188 -9.99 -8.40 7.12
N SER A 189 -9.13 -7.42 6.90
CA SER A 189 -8.16 -7.01 7.91
C SER A 189 -8.83 -6.17 8.99
N ARG A 190 -8.12 -5.92 10.08
CA ARG A 190 -8.57 -5.00 11.14
C ARG A 190 -8.52 -3.53 10.68
N VAL A 191 -7.82 -3.26 9.59
CA VAL A 191 -7.67 -1.94 8.94
C VAL A 191 -8.11 -2.04 7.50
#